data_2a069cf7a18d79d4a6294338586930dc
#
_entry.id   2a069cf7a18d79d4a6294338586930dc
#
_cell.length_a   1.000
_cell.length_b   1.000
_cell.length_c   1.000
_cell.angle_alpha   90.00
_cell.angle_beta   90.00
_cell.angle_gamma   90.00
#
_symmetry.space_group_name_H-M   'P 1'
#
loop_
_entity.id
_entity.type
_entity.pdbx_description
1 polymer ?
#
loop_
_entity_poly.entity_id
_entity_poly.type
_entity_poly.pdbx_seq_one_letter_code
_entity_poly.pdbx_strand_id
1 'polypeptide(L)' 'VTHVWKTGDRYFKLADQYYQRPELWWIIAHYNKKPSESSVNLGDVILIPTPIDVILYYL' A
#
# COMPACT_ATOMS: atom_id res chain seq x y z
N VAL A 1 -3.16 -9.36 1.88
CA VAL A 1 -2.36 -9.62 0.67
C VAL A 1 -0.98 -8.99 0.83
N THR A 2 0.04 -9.69 0.41
CA THR A 2 1.41 -9.19 0.46
C THR A 2 1.91 -8.84 -0.93
N HIS A 3 2.82 -7.88 -0.98
CA HIS A 3 3.44 -7.44 -2.22
C HIS A 3 4.92 -7.19 -1.96
N VAL A 4 5.79 -7.76 -2.80
CA VAL A 4 7.23 -7.53 -2.69
C VAL A 4 7.57 -6.27 -3.47
N TRP A 5 8.18 -5.30 -2.77
CA TRP A 5 8.54 -4.00 -3.38
C TRP A 5 9.63 -4.17 -4.41
N LYS A 6 9.40 -3.67 -5.60
CA LYS A 6 10.36 -3.77 -6.70
C LYS A 6 10.52 -2.43 -7.40
N THR A 7 11.52 -2.35 -8.26
CA THR A 7 11.84 -1.12 -9.00
C THR A 7 10.60 -0.59 -9.72
N GLY A 8 10.34 0.69 -9.55
CA GLY A 8 9.20 1.36 -10.16
C GLY A 8 7.93 1.33 -9.34
N ASP A 9 7.91 0.59 -8.22
CA ASP A 9 6.73 0.56 -7.36
C ASP A 9 6.50 1.91 -6.69
N ARG A 10 5.23 2.26 -6.51
CA ARG A 10 4.77 3.44 -5.79
C ARG A 10 3.48 3.08 -5.07
N TYR A 11 3.22 3.72 -3.92
CA TYR A 11 2.00 3.42 -3.17
C TYR A 11 0.74 3.66 -3.99
N PHE A 12 0.69 4.76 -4.75
CA PHE A 12 -0.51 5.04 -5.55
C PHE A 12 -0.75 3.97 -6.63
N LYS A 13 0.33 3.39 -7.17
CA LYS A 13 0.22 2.30 -8.15
C LYS A 13 -0.32 1.03 -7.50
N LEU A 14 0.13 0.73 -6.28
CA LEU A 14 -0.38 -0.43 -5.54
C LEU A 14 -1.84 -0.24 -5.17
N ALA A 15 -2.22 0.96 -4.74
CA ALA A 15 -3.61 1.25 -4.40
C ALA A 15 -4.50 1.13 -5.65
N ASP A 16 -4.00 1.57 -6.79
CA ASP A 16 -4.73 1.40 -8.05
C ASP A 16 -4.87 -0.08 -8.41
N GLN A 17 -3.78 -0.83 -8.27
CA GLN A 17 -3.75 -2.25 -8.62
C GLN A 17 -4.68 -3.09 -7.74
N TYR A 18 -4.66 -2.87 -6.43
CA TYR A 18 -5.36 -3.72 -5.47
C TYR A 18 -6.75 -3.21 -5.09
N TYR A 19 -6.97 -1.91 -5.15
CA TYR A 19 -8.23 -1.29 -4.75
C TYR A 19 -8.96 -0.61 -5.90
N GLN A 20 -8.31 -0.41 -7.04
CA GLN A 20 -8.79 0.41 -8.15
C GLN A 20 -9.09 1.85 -7.71
N ARG A 21 -8.40 2.31 -6.67
CA ARG A 21 -8.58 3.63 -6.09
C ARG A 21 -7.22 4.18 -5.67
N PRO A 22 -6.47 4.81 -6.58
CA PRO A 22 -5.11 5.28 -6.27
C PRO A 22 -5.05 6.33 -5.17
N GLU A 23 -6.13 7.07 -4.94
CA GLU A 23 -6.20 8.06 -3.88
C GLU A 23 -6.10 7.43 -2.48
N LEU A 24 -6.26 6.13 -2.37
CA LEU A 24 -6.16 5.42 -1.08
C LEU A 24 -4.75 4.92 -0.78
N TRP A 25 -3.76 5.41 -1.51
CA TRP A 25 -2.36 5.02 -1.32
C TRP A 25 -1.88 5.17 0.13
N TRP A 26 -2.40 6.19 0.82
CA TRP A 26 -1.98 6.49 2.19
C TRP A 26 -2.36 5.39 3.18
N ILE A 27 -3.37 4.60 2.88
CA ILE A 27 -3.77 3.47 3.72
C ILE A 27 -2.64 2.45 3.76
N ILE A 28 -2.07 2.14 2.60
CA ILE A 28 -0.97 1.19 2.49
C ILE A 28 0.25 1.72 3.25
N ALA A 29 0.58 2.98 3.02
CA ALA A 29 1.72 3.62 3.68
C ALA A 29 1.55 3.60 5.20
N HIS A 30 0.39 3.99 5.68
CA HIS A 30 0.09 4.06 7.10
C HIS A 30 0.09 2.68 7.75
N TYR A 31 -0.53 1.71 7.10
CA TYR A 31 -0.65 0.35 7.62
C TYR A 31 0.74 -0.28 7.81
N ASN A 32 1.66 0.02 6.93
CA ASN A 32 3.03 -0.51 7.00
C ASN A 32 3.97 0.37 7.83
N LYS A 33 3.47 1.48 8.36
CA LYS A 33 4.25 2.43 9.18
C LYS A 33 5.46 2.97 8.42
N LYS A 34 5.30 3.14 7.12
CA LYS A 34 6.33 3.69 6.22
C LYS A 34 5.69 4.78 5.39
N PRO A 35 5.47 5.99 5.99
CA PRO A 35 4.73 7.06 5.32
C PRO A 35 5.41 7.60 4.08
N SER A 36 6.73 7.44 3.98
CA SER A 36 7.49 7.88 2.81
C SER A 36 7.96 6.67 2.01
N GLU A 37 7.79 6.71 0.69
CA GLU A 37 8.28 5.65 -0.18
C GLU A 37 9.79 5.49 -0.11
N SER A 38 10.50 6.56 0.27
CA SER A 38 11.95 6.50 0.42
C SER A 38 12.39 5.57 1.56
N SER A 39 11.47 5.24 2.46
CA SER A 39 11.74 4.29 3.55
C SER A 39 11.58 2.84 3.12
N VAL A 40 11.08 2.58 1.92
CA VAL A 40 10.85 1.24 1.43
C VAL A 40 12.02 0.82 0.55
N ASN A 41 12.58 -0.34 0.85
CA ASN A 41 13.71 -0.88 0.10
C ASN A 41 13.27 -1.99 -0.84
N LEU A 42 14.00 -2.17 -1.93
CA LEU A 42 13.73 -3.28 -2.85
C LEU A 42 13.76 -4.59 -2.08
N GLY A 43 12.76 -5.42 -2.31
CA GLY A 43 12.63 -6.70 -1.62
C GLY A 43 11.82 -6.65 -0.34
N ASP A 44 11.49 -5.47 0.18
CA ASP A 44 10.63 -5.37 1.36
C ASP A 44 9.25 -5.92 1.04
N VAL A 45 8.66 -6.61 2.03
CA VAL A 45 7.29 -7.11 1.92
C VAL A 45 6.35 -6.03 2.43
N ILE A 46 5.46 -5.59 1.55
CA ILE A 46 4.44 -4.59 1.88
C ILE A 46 3.11 -5.30 2.06
N LEU A 47 2.45 -5.03 3.19
CA LEU A 47 1.14 -5.59 3.48
C LEU A 47 0.07 -4.70 2.85
N ILE A 48 -0.83 -5.32 2.09
CA ILE A 48 -1.94 -4.61 1.46
C ILE A 48 -3.21 -5.00 2.21
N PRO A 49 -3.74 -4.13 3.09
CA PRO A 49 -4.93 -4.49 3.86
C PRO A 49 -6.15 -4.65 2.95
N THR A 50 -6.83 -5.76 3.09
CA THR A 50 -8.02 -6.12 2.30
C THR A 50 -9.04 -6.81 3.20
N PRO A 51 -10.33 -6.73 2.86
CA PRO A 51 -10.88 -5.89 1.80
C PRO A 51 -10.91 -4.42 2.21
N ILE A 52 -10.78 -3.54 1.22
CA ILE A 52 -10.66 -2.10 1.50
C ILE A 52 -11.92 -1.51 2.14
N ASP A 53 -13.09 -2.01 1.78
CA ASP A 53 -14.35 -1.53 2.33
C ASP A 53 -14.40 -1.70 3.85
N VAL A 54 -13.92 -2.85 4.35
CA VAL A 54 -13.87 -3.12 5.79
C VAL A 54 -12.85 -2.21 6.46
N ILE A 55 -11.70 -2.01 5.82
CA ILE A 55 -10.64 -1.15 6.37
C ILE A 55 -11.16 0.29 6.52
N LEU A 56 -11.84 0.80 5.50
CA LEU A 56 -12.39 2.16 5.53
C LEU A 56 -13.44 2.32 6.64
N TYR A 57 -14.18 1.27 6.92
CA TYR A 57 -15.20 1.30 7.97
C TYR A 57 -14.58 1.57 9.34
N TYR A 58 -13.38 1.06 9.60
CA TYR A 58 -12.74 1.16 10.91
C TYR A 58 -11.73 2.30 11.02
N LEU A 59 -11.58 3.11 10.00
CA LEU A 59 -10.66 4.26 10.05
C LEU A 59 -11.29 5.51 10.61
#